data_1cfd4acd564bbaa0519f3defbc01d13f
#
_entry.id   1cfd4acd564bbaa0519f3defbc01d13f
#
_cell.length_a   1.000
_cell.length_b   1.000
_cell.length_c   1.000
_cell.angle_alpha   90.00
_cell.angle_beta   90.00
_cell.angle_gamma   90.00
#
_symmetry.space_group_name_H-M   'P 1'
#
loop_
_entity.id
_entity.type
_entity.pdbx_description
1 polymer ?
#
loop_
_entity_poly.entity_id
_entity_poly.type
_entity_poly.pdbx_seq_one_letter_code
_entity_poly.pdbx_strand_id
1 'polypeptide(L)'
;MGDIFLTEDEGRQLDEIIRYGFASPKAPKWWAVNVAIARSLAMEGVPGDEFGKPHAGQGKGAEIHLEQIVGKKSPHGESIEHALKLMLCVKHNEPSFDDETLFIEFLQKHTRRGLKDIKASWKRGNDFHDFLYQDFFYPNQSSPPVKSEESKSSLAQAMQDLGIQYELIGEAINGPRMTRYIMRLKAINGFEKLKSNLEKLKFAMALPKAPMLVEQPKEKTLALDIPRHQNEWTPVPVKVIAEGVQGKQGHLTVCIGVSPIGEKIAFDLAEAPHIFVAGTTGSGKSTCIHGILLALISLPSRPQLLLIDPKKVEFAPYMKMGKSLFGEQVFTEPNESLGALNALANEMDRREKELARLKVTNVQEAINLGHTFSRIVVFIEELADLITQCPEAETTIMQLAAKGRSSGIHLVLATQRPDADTFSGLLRSNIPCRIALQVAKSSDSRIILDESGAEHLLGRGDLFLRLPGNPLIRAHAPYTKSSDVLLNY
;
A
#
# COMPACT_ATOMS: atom_id res chain seq x y z
N MET A 1 42.81 9.96 -11.26
CA MET A 1 41.56 9.20 -11.12
C MET A 1 41.52 8.64 -9.71
N GLY A 2 40.52 8.99 -8.96
CA GLY A 2 40.44 8.61 -7.57
C GLY A 2 39.50 7.43 -7.36
N ASP A 3 39.90 6.57 -6.46
CA ASP A 3 39.23 5.32 -6.18
C ASP A 3 38.80 5.25 -4.70
N ILE A 4 37.70 4.60 -4.43
CA ILE A 4 37.26 4.27 -3.08
C ILE A 4 37.82 2.90 -2.72
N PHE A 5 38.53 2.83 -1.61
CA PHE A 5 39.20 1.64 -1.11
C PHE A 5 38.44 1.04 0.07
N LEU A 6 38.20 -0.26 0.02
CA LEU A 6 37.52 -1.00 1.07
C LEU A 6 38.47 -2.04 1.69
N THR A 7 38.19 -2.40 2.95
CA THR A 7 38.86 -3.55 3.59
C THR A 7 38.31 -4.85 2.99
N GLU A 8 39.00 -5.97 3.25
CA GLU A 8 38.58 -7.30 2.79
C GLU A 8 37.18 -7.67 3.35
N ASP A 9 36.90 -7.29 4.60
CA ASP A 9 35.60 -7.52 5.23
C ASP A 9 34.49 -6.69 4.60
N GLU A 10 34.73 -5.42 4.30
CA GLU A 10 33.80 -4.53 3.59
C GLU A 10 33.58 -4.99 2.15
N GLY A 11 34.59 -5.53 1.48
CA GLY A 11 34.48 -6.15 0.15
C GLY A 11 33.58 -7.38 0.16
N ARG A 12 33.71 -8.27 1.16
CA ARG A 12 32.81 -9.43 1.37
C ARG A 12 31.38 -8.99 1.64
N GLN A 13 31.21 -7.94 2.42
CA GLN A 13 29.88 -7.38 2.69
C GLN A 13 29.20 -6.82 1.44
N LEU A 14 29.93 -6.15 0.55
CA LEU A 14 29.39 -5.73 -0.76
C LEU A 14 28.90 -6.94 -1.56
N ASP A 15 29.68 -8.02 -1.60
CA ASP A 15 29.29 -9.25 -2.32
C ASP A 15 28.04 -9.89 -1.69
N GLU A 16 27.87 -9.80 -0.37
CA GLU A 16 26.65 -10.24 0.32
C GLU A 16 25.43 -9.39 -0.03
N ILE A 17 25.55 -8.07 -0.02
CA ILE A 17 24.48 -7.15 -0.42
C ILE A 17 24.06 -7.42 -1.86
N ILE A 18 25.02 -7.63 -2.77
CA ILE A 18 24.72 -7.91 -4.17
C ILE A 18 24.00 -9.25 -4.33
N ARG A 19 24.52 -10.30 -3.71
CA ARG A 19 23.99 -11.66 -3.88
C ARG A 19 22.65 -11.87 -3.20
N TYR A 20 22.48 -11.38 -1.98
CA TYR A 20 21.33 -11.65 -1.14
C TYR A 20 20.40 -10.45 -0.97
N GLY A 21 20.95 -9.22 -1.05
CA GLY A 21 20.16 -8.00 -0.97
C GLY A 21 19.48 -7.66 -2.29
N PHE A 22 20.24 -7.49 -3.35
CA PHE A 22 19.67 -7.22 -4.68
C PHE A 22 19.16 -8.47 -5.40
N ALA A 23 19.35 -9.66 -4.84
CA ALA A 23 19.01 -10.95 -5.46
C ALA A 23 19.55 -11.09 -6.90
N SER A 24 20.65 -10.38 -7.22
CA SER A 24 21.24 -10.32 -8.56
C SER A 24 22.76 -10.50 -8.50
N PRO A 25 23.28 -11.74 -8.61
CA PRO A 25 24.72 -12.02 -8.50
C PRO A 25 25.59 -11.28 -9.52
N LYS A 26 24.99 -10.72 -10.56
CA LYS A 26 25.65 -9.96 -11.63
C LYS A 26 25.51 -8.44 -11.47
N ALA A 27 24.86 -7.96 -10.41
CA ALA A 27 24.74 -6.52 -10.18
C ALA A 27 26.11 -5.88 -9.93
N PRO A 28 26.37 -4.68 -10.46
CA PRO A 28 27.64 -3.99 -10.27
C PRO A 28 27.84 -3.61 -8.79
N LYS A 29 29.08 -3.76 -8.29
CA LYS A 29 29.42 -3.41 -6.88
C LYS A 29 29.14 -1.96 -6.52
N TRP A 30 29.24 -1.05 -7.46
CA TRP A 30 28.95 0.36 -7.22
C TRP A 30 27.48 0.65 -6.85
N TRP A 31 26.53 -0.25 -7.17
CA TRP A 31 25.14 -0.11 -6.67
C TRP A 31 25.09 -0.19 -5.14
N ALA A 32 25.76 -1.18 -4.56
CA ALA A 32 25.83 -1.32 -3.11
C ALA A 32 26.61 -0.19 -2.45
N VAL A 33 27.64 0.36 -3.13
CA VAL A 33 28.38 1.55 -2.68
C VAL A 33 27.46 2.77 -2.64
N ASN A 34 26.68 3.02 -3.67
CA ASN A 34 25.72 4.14 -3.70
C ASN A 34 24.66 4.02 -2.60
N VAL A 35 24.17 2.81 -2.33
CA VAL A 35 23.28 2.56 -1.19
C VAL A 35 23.96 2.89 0.14
N ALA A 36 25.22 2.48 0.33
CA ALA A 36 25.97 2.78 1.54
C ALA A 36 26.22 4.29 1.72
N ILE A 37 26.57 5.01 0.65
CA ILE A 37 26.71 6.48 0.67
C ILE A 37 25.38 7.14 1.07
N ALA A 38 24.30 6.79 0.41
CA ALA A 38 22.97 7.33 0.69
C ALA A 38 22.56 7.06 2.15
N ARG A 39 22.81 5.84 2.64
CA ARG A 39 22.56 5.47 4.04
C ARG A 39 23.34 6.36 5.01
N SER A 40 24.63 6.53 4.77
CA SER A 40 25.47 7.37 5.61
C SER A 40 25.08 8.86 5.56
N LEU A 41 24.65 9.37 4.42
CA LEU A 41 24.15 10.75 4.29
C LEU A 41 22.87 10.98 5.10
N ALA A 42 22.01 9.97 5.22
CA ALA A 42 20.78 10.01 6.00
C ALA A 42 21.01 9.95 7.52
N MET A 43 22.15 9.43 7.99
CA MET A 43 22.47 9.35 9.42
C MET A 43 22.75 10.72 10.02
N GLU A 44 22.52 10.91 11.32
CA GLU A 44 22.93 12.12 12.04
C GLU A 44 24.46 12.29 12.09
N GLY A 45 24.91 13.54 12.09
CA GLY A 45 26.33 13.89 12.12
C GLY A 45 27.08 13.52 10.84
N VAL A 46 28.38 13.73 10.88
CA VAL A 46 29.32 13.45 9.78
C VAL A 46 30.23 12.27 10.12
N PRO A 47 30.71 11.48 9.14
CA PRO A 47 31.63 10.39 9.42
C PRO A 47 33.00 10.91 9.89
N GLY A 48 33.56 10.30 10.94
CA GLY A 48 34.89 10.61 11.46
C GLY A 48 36.03 10.03 10.63
N ASP A 49 37.26 10.32 11.02
CA ASP A 49 38.49 9.90 10.31
C ASP A 49 38.71 8.38 10.35
N GLU A 50 38.08 7.67 11.28
CA GLU A 50 38.12 6.20 11.35
C GLU A 50 37.54 5.52 10.11
N PHE A 51 36.73 6.23 9.33
CA PHE A 51 36.16 5.79 8.05
C PHE A 51 37.00 6.24 6.83
N GLY A 52 38.13 6.85 7.04
CA GLY A 52 39.06 7.23 5.99
C GLY A 52 39.64 6.01 5.24
N LYS A 53 40.65 6.25 4.40
CA LYS A 53 41.30 5.20 3.62
C LYS A 53 41.84 4.08 4.52
N PRO A 54 41.64 2.78 4.20
CA PRO A 54 42.15 1.67 5.02
C PRO A 54 43.65 1.70 5.21
N HIS A 55 44.12 1.42 6.43
CA HIS A 55 45.54 1.31 6.73
C HIS A 55 46.13 -0.03 6.24
N ALA A 56 47.45 -0.08 6.03
CA ALA A 56 48.17 -1.20 5.42
C ALA A 56 47.98 -2.58 6.11
N GLY A 57 47.46 -2.63 7.33
CA GLY A 57 47.17 -3.87 8.08
C GLY A 57 45.74 -4.43 7.94
N GLN A 58 44.85 -3.77 7.22
CA GLN A 58 43.45 -4.14 7.15
C GLN A 58 43.05 -5.03 5.94
N GLY A 59 44.03 -5.56 5.19
CA GLY A 59 43.81 -6.34 3.97
C GLY A 59 43.32 -5.49 2.79
N LYS A 60 43.66 -5.90 1.56
CA LYS A 60 43.16 -5.25 0.35
C LYS A 60 41.80 -5.87 0.01
N GLY A 61 40.73 -5.07 0.15
CA GLY A 61 39.37 -5.41 -0.32
C GLY A 61 39.10 -4.89 -1.73
N ALA A 62 37.84 -4.56 -2.00
CA ALA A 62 37.42 -4.05 -3.30
C ALA A 62 37.88 -2.60 -3.50
N GLU A 63 38.26 -2.28 -4.74
CA GLU A 63 38.55 -0.94 -5.23
C GLU A 63 37.44 -0.56 -6.23
N ILE A 64 36.81 0.59 -6.01
CA ILE A 64 35.67 1.04 -6.83
C ILE A 64 36.02 2.41 -7.42
N HIS A 65 35.98 2.50 -8.74
CA HIS A 65 36.34 3.73 -9.45
C HIS A 65 35.24 4.80 -9.30
N LEU A 66 35.67 6.05 -9.06
CA LEU A 66 34.75 7.19 -8.91
C LEU A 66 33.76 7.30 -10.08
N GLU A 67 34.24 7.12 -11.33
CA GLU A 67 33.41 7.21 -12.53
C GLU A 67 32.21 6.24 -12.53
N GLN A 68 32.34 5.08 -11.87
CA GLN A 68 31.27 4.12 -11.72
C GLN A 68 30.24 4.62 -10.69
N ILE A 69 30.70 5.17 -9.58
CA ILE A 69 29.85 5.67 -8.49
C ILE A 69 29.02 6.86 -8.96
N VAL A 70 29.64 7.82 -9.66
CA VAL A 70 28.95 9.01 -10.16
C VAL A 70 28.17 8.81 -11.46
N GLY A 71 28.22 7.62 -12.05
CA GLY A 71 27.41 7.26 -13.22
C GLY A 71 27.96 7.74 -14.57
N LYS A 72 29.20 8.25 -14.66
CA LYS A 72 29.81 8.69 -15.96
C LYS A 72 29.90 7.56 -16.99
N LYS A 73 29.89 6.30 -16.56
CA LYS A 73 29.86 5.09 -17.41
C LYS A 73 28.52 4.36 -17.35
N SER A 74 27.44 5.02 -16.93
CA SER A 74 26.10 4.45 -16.94
C SER A 74 25.59 4.27 -18.38
N PRO A 75 24.91 3.15 -18.72
CA PRO A 75 24.28 2.97 -20.02
C PRO A 75 23.24 4.06 -20.37
N HIS A 76 22.71 4.76 -19.39
CA HIS A 76 21.72 5.81 -19.54
C HIS A 76 22.31 7.24 -19.55
N GLY A 77 23.65 7.39 -19.45
CA GLY A 77 24.35 8.65 -19.65
C GLY A 77 24.15 9.75 -18.59
N GLU A 78 23.40 9.48 -17.52
CA GLU A 78 23.15 10.47 -16.45
C GLU A 78 24.20 10.34 -15.33
N SER A 79 24.94 11.45 -15.07
CA SER A 79 25.88 11.53 -13.95
C SER A 79 25.20 12.14 -12.73
N ILE A 80 25.35 11.47 -11.57
CA ILE A 80 24.86 11.96 -10.28
C ILE A 80 25.92 12.76 -9.50
N GLU A 81 27.09 13.05 -10.11
CA GLU A 81 28.22 13.72 -9.45
C GLU A 81 27.81 15.05 -8.82
N HIS A 82 27.09 15.89 -9.59
CA HIS A 82 26.67 17.20 -9.09
C HIS A 82 25.69 17.08 -7.91
N ALA A 83 24.77 16.13 -7.96
CA ALA A 83 23.85 15.88 -6.87
C ALA A 83 24.59 15.40 -5.60
N LEU A 84 25.56 14.48 -5.74
CA LEU A 84 26.37 14.02 -4.62
C LEU A 84 27.20 15.15 -4.01
N LYS A 85 27.83 16.00 -4.83
CA LYS A 85 28.57 17.17 -4.36
C LYS A 85 27.67 18.12 -3.56
N LEU A 86 26.49 18.45 -4.05
CA LEU A 86 25.52 19.28 -3.34
C LEU A 86 25.08 18.66 -2.00
N MET A 87 24.80 17.36 -1.98
CA MET A 87 24.43 16.67 -0.74
C MET A 87 25.54 16.70 0.29
N LEU A 88 26.79 16.55 -0.13
CA LEU A 88 27.96 16.65 0.74
C LEU A 88 28.17 18.08 1.24
N CYS A 89 28.00 19.11 0.39
CA CYS A 89 28.07 20.51 0.82
C CYS A 89 27.08 20.77 1.98
N VAL A 90 25.83 20.35 1.82
CA VAL A 90 24.82 20.51 2.86
C VAL A 90 25.16 19.71 4.12
N LYS A 91 25.64 18.47 3.98
CA LYS A 91 25.93 17.58 5.09
C LYS A 91 27.11 18.02 5.95
N HIS A 92 28.15 18.55 5.29
CA HIS A 92 29.41 18.93 5.94
C HIS A 92 29.53 20.43 6.18
N ASN A 93 28.54 21.22 5.75
CA ASN A 93 28.58 22.69 5.78
C ASN A 93 29.80 23.26 5.03
N GLU A 94 30.21 22.62 3.93
CA GLU A 94 31.31 23.04 3.07
C GLU A 94 30.77 23.83 1.87
N PRO A 95 31.45 24.90 1.41
CA PRO A 95 30.97 25.75 0.33
C PRO A 95 31.02 25.06 -1.05
N SER A 96 31.94 24.17 -1.29
CA SER A 96 32.06 23.39 -2.53
C SER A 96 32.87 22.10 -2.35
N PHE A 97 32.69 21.16 -3.29
CA PHE A 97 33.49 19.95 -3.46
C PHE A 97 34.08 19.90 -4.87
N ASP A 98 34.67 21.02 -5.32
CA ASP A 98 35.31 21.11 -6.62
C ASP A 98 36.69 20.44 -6.61
N ASP A 99 37.36 20.36 -5.44
CA ASP A 99 38.56 19.55 -5.24
C ASP A 99 38.16 18.06 -5.27
N GLU A 100 38.59 17.38 -6.34
CA GLU A 100 38.31 15.94 -6.54
C GLU A 100 38.89 15.08 -5.40
N THR A 101 40.04 15.47 -4.83
CA THR A 101 40.68 14.73 -3.73
C THR A 101 39.81 14.79 -2.48
N LEU A 102 39.33 15.97 -2.13
CA LEU A 102 38.44 16.18 -1.01
C LEU A 102 37.09 15.44 -1.21
N PHE A 103 36.54 15.54 -2.42
CA PHE A 103 35.31 14.85 -2.78
C PHE A 103 35.41 13.33 -2.58
N ILE A 104 36.50 12.72 -3.04
CA ILE A 104 36.75 11.29 -2.89
C ILE A 104 36.95 10.91 -1.43
N GLU A 105 37.66 11.71 -0.65
CA GLU A 105 37.88 11.47 0.77
C GLU A 105 36.55 11.39 1.52
N PHE A 106 35.66 12.31 1.27
CA PHE A 106 34.33 12.31 1.92
C PHE A 106 33.43 11.16 1.42
N LEU A 107 33.45 10.84 0.15
CA LEU A 107 32.76 9.66 -0.37
C LEU A 107 33.29 8.36 0.25
N GLN A 108 34.62 8.27 0.43
CA GLN A 108 35.28 7.16 1.12
C GLN A 108 34.74 6.98 2.55
N LYS A 109 34.71 8.08 3.32
CA LYS A 109 34.22 8.08 4.69
C LYS A 109 32.71 7.69 4.75
N HIS A 110 31.91 8.25 3.86
CA HIS A 110 30.46 7.90 3.80
C HIS A 110 30.22 6.46 3.38
N THR A 111 30.98 5.94 2.41
CA THR A 111 30.87 4.54 1.98
C THR A 111 31.11 3.58 3.13
N ARG A 112 32.21 3.75 3.85
CA ARG A 112 32.60 2.85 4.94
C ARG A 112 31.68 2.96 6.15
N ARG A 113 31.24 4.18 6.53
CA ARG A 113 30.25 4.37 7.58
C ARG A 113 28.92 3.69 7.23
N GLY A 114 28.45 3.86 5.99
CA GLY A 114 27.21 3.24 5.54
C GLY A 114 27.26 1.72 5.49
N LEU A 115 28.37 1.15 5.02
CA LEU A 115 28.58 -0.30 5.06
C LEU A 115 28.58 -0.85 6.49
N LYS A 116 29.26 -0.17 7.42
CA LYS A 116 29.25 -0.57 8.84
C LYS A 116 27.85 -0.58 9.43
N ASP A 117 27.04 0.44 9.11
CA ASP A 117 25.66 0.56 9.58
C ASP A 117 24.77 -0.51 8.96
N ILE A 118 24.85 -0.74 7.65
CA ILE A 118 24.11 -1.82 6.98
C ILE A 118 24.45 -3.18 7.59
N LYS A 119 25.75 -3.44 7.90
CA LYS A 119 26.19 -4.68 8.56
C LYS A 119 25.55 -4.87 9.95
N ALA A 120 25.38 -3.78 10.68
CA ALA A 120 24.80 -3.82 12.02
C ALA A 120 23.28 -4.02 12.00
N SER A 121 22.59 -3.45 11.01
CA SER A 121 21.13 -3.33 10.96
C SER A 121 20.48 -4.36 10.04
N TRP A 122 21.10 -4.74 8.92
CA TRP A 122 20.55 -5.74 8.00
C TRP A 122 21.10 -7.15 8.29
N LYS A 123 20.18 -8.12 8.41
CA LYS A 123 20.53 -9.54 8.58
C LYS A 123 20.13 -10.35 7.35
N ARG A 124 20.98 -11.29 6.98
CA ARG A 124 20.75 -12.26 5.91
C ARG A 124 19.43 -13.00 6.16
N GLY A 125 18.53 -12.99 5.18
CA GLY A 125 17.17 -13.55 5.29
C GLY A 125 16.06 -12.52 5.47
N ASN A 126 16.38 -11.26 5.79
CA ASN A 126 15.44 -10.16 5.73
C ASN A 126 15.45 -9.57 4.32
N ASP A 127 14.27 -9.16 3.81
CA ASP A 127 14.18 -8.48 2.52
C ASP A 127 14.98 -7.17 2.57
N PHE A 128 15.99 -7.06 1.69
CA PHE A 128 16.86 -5.90 1.65
C PHE A 128 16.16 -4.66 1.09
N HIS A 129 15.20 -4.86 0.19
CA HIS A 129 14.40 -3.75 -0.34
C HIS A 129 13.48 -3.19 0.74
N ASP A 130 12.88 -4.05 1.55
CA ASP A 130 12.07 -3.61 2.70
C ASP A 130 12.93 -2.94 3.75
N PHE A 131 14.14 -3.47 4.02
CA PHE A 131 15.12 -2.84 4.89
C PHE A 131 15.48 -1.42 4.39
N LEU A 132 15.83 -1.27 3.10
CA LEU A 132 16.14 0.04 2.52
C LEU A 132 14.93 0.96 2.53
N TYR A 133 13.75 0.44 2.20
CA TYR A 133 12.53 1.22 2.20
C TYR A 133 12.19 1.76 3.59
N GLN A 134 12.28 0.93 4.61
CA GLN A 134 12.04 1.34 5.99
C GLN A 134 13.07 2.37 6.45
N ASP A 135 14.34 2.14 6.16
CA ASP A 135 15.44 2.99 6.63
C ASP A 135 15.57 4.32 5.86
N PHE A 136 15.29 4.35 4.55
CA PHE A 136 15.36 5.60 3.77
C PHE A 136 14.11 6.45 3.83
N PHE A 137 12.95 5.81 3.91
CA PHE A 137 11.67 6.53 3.96
C PHE A 137 11.10 6.67 5.38
N TYR A 138 11.65 5.90 6.34
CA TYR A 138 11.28 5.93 7.75
C TYR A 138 12.52 5.93 8.65
N PRO A 139 13.46 6.91 8.53
CA PRO A 139 14.76 6.89 9.20
C PRO A 139 14.72 6.96 10.72
N ASN A 140 13.57 7.05 11.35
CA ASN A 140 13.41 7.28 12.80
C ASN A 140 12.43 6.33 13.48
N GLN A 141 12.53 5.01 13.25
CA GLN A 141 11.85 4.08 14.17
C GLN A 141 12.60 3.86 15.51
N SER A 142 13.75 4.52 15.70
CA SER A 142 14.42 4.63 17.00
C SER A 142 14.22 5.98 17.68
N SER A 143 13.41 6.88 17.11
CA SER A 143 12.94 8.05 17.86
C SER A 143 11.95 7.56 18.91
N PRO A 144 12.08 7.97 20.17
CA PRO A 144 11.08 7.67 21.17
C PRO A 144 9.73 8.16 20.63
N PRO A 145 8.61 7.50 20.96
CA PRO A 145 7.31 7.94 20.51
C PRO A 145 7.20 9.43 20.86
N VAL A 146 7.03 10.27 19.83
CA VAL A 146 6.79 11.69 20.01
C VAL A 146 5.66 11.76 21.01
N LYS A 147 5.97 12.36 22.12
CA LYS A 147 5.26 12.36 23.39
C LYS A 147 3.77 12.47 23.15
N SER A 148 3.05 11.41 23.46
CA SER A 148 1.58 11.42 23.60
C SER A 148 1.08 12.61 24.45
N GLU A 149 1.94 13.18 25.27
CA GLU A 149 1.71 14.37 26.07
C GLU A 149 1.66 15.67 25.25
N GLU A 150 2.48 15.86 24.22
CA GLU A 150 2.43 17.06 23.36
C GLU A 150 1.16 17.06 22.49
N SER A 151 0.76 15.91 21.96
CA SER A 151 -0.50 15.77 21.23
C SER A 151 -1.71 15.96 22.14
N LYS A 152 -1.66 15.47 23.40
CA LYS A 152 -2.72 15.66 24.38
C LYS A 152 -2.83 17.13 24.80
N SER A 153 -1.72 17.83 25.01
CA SER A 153 -1.72 19.24 25.38
C SER A 153 -2.22 20.13 24.23
N SER A 154 -1.82 19.81 22.98
CA SER A 154 -2.29 20.51 21.79
C SER A 154 -3.79 20.29 21.56
N LEU A 155 -4.28 19.05 21.73
CA LEU A 155 -5.71 18.75 21.66
C LEU A 155 -6.49 19.49 22.76
N ALA A 156 -5.98 19.49 23.99
CA ALA A 156 -6.63 20.15 25.11
C ALA A 156 -6.77 21.66 24.86
N GLN A 157 -5.70 22.32 24.39
CA GLN A 157 -5.72 23.73 24.05
C GLN A 157 -6.72 24.03 22.92
N ALA A 158 -6.66 23.25 21.84
CA ALA A 158 -7.57 23.46 20.69
C ALA A 158 -9.04 23.24 21.07
N MET A 159 -9.34 22.25 21.91
CA MET A 159 -10.71 22.02 22.41
C MET A 159 -11.17 23.14 23.36
N GLN A 160 -10.27 23.68 24.17
CA GLN A 160 -10.53 24.84 25.05
C GLN A 160 -10.84 26.09 24.22
N ASP A 161 -10.04 26.37 23.16
CA ASP A 161 -10.24 27.51 22.25
C ASP A 161 -11.57 27.42 21.50
N LEU A 162 -12.00 26.20 21.18
CA LEU A 162 -13.31 25.93 20.62
C LEU A 162 -14.44 25.95 21.65
N GLY A 163 -14.14 26.08 22.95
CA GLY A 163 -15.12 26.04 24.04
C GLY A 163 -15.89 24.72 24.08
N ILE A 164 -15.21 23.59 23.84
CA ILE A 164 -15.77 22.23 23.88
C ILE A 164 -15.31 21.57 25.16
N GLN A 165 -16.25 21.21 26.01
CA GLN A 165 -15.97 20.49 27.25
C GLN A 165 -16.07 19.00 27.03
N TYR A 166 -15.02 18.26 27.36
CA TYR A 166 -14.93 16.82 27.16
C TYR A 166 -14.17 16.14 28.32
N GLU A 167 -14.25 14.84 28.37
CA GLU A 167 -13.49 13.97 29.27
C GLU A 167 -12.86 12.88 28.44
N LEU A 168 -11.55 12.69 28.53
CA LEU A 168 -10.86 11.57 27.90
C LEU A 168 -11.13 10.28 28.68
N ILE A 169 -11.39 9.19 27.95
CA ILE A 169 -11.63 7.87 28.50
C ILE A 169 -10.48 6.96 28.11
N GLY A 170 -9.68 6.59 29.11
CA GLY A 170 -8.50 5.77 28.89
C GLY A 170 -7.33 6.51 28.24
N GLU A 171 -6.37 5.75 27.75
CA GLU A 171 -5.21 6.26 27.03
C GLU A 171 -5.47 6.38 25.53
N ALA A 172 -4.68 7.23 24.87
CA ALA A 172 -4.72 7.35 23.42
C ALA A 172 -4.20 6.06 22.75
N ILE A 173 -4.92 5.57 21.74
CA ILE A 173 -4.55 4.37 20.99
C ILE A 173 -3.79 4.81 19.74
N ASN A 174 -2.50 4.47 19.66
CA ASN A 174 -1.67 4.75 18.51
C ASN A 174 -1.80 3.62 17.48
N GLY A 175 -2.46 3.93 16.36
CA GLY A 175 -2.53 3.05 15.20
C GLY A 175 -1.46 3.38 14.15
N PRO A 176 -1.51 2.72 12.99
CA PRO A 176 -0.48 2.89 11.96
C PRO A 176 -0.30 4.33 11.46
N ARG A 177 -1.38 5.09 11.33
CA ARG A 177 -1.35 6.46 10.76
C ARG A 177 -2.19 7.46 11.54
N MET A 178 -2.92 6.99 12.54
CA MET A 178 -3.85 7.78 13.33
C MET A 178 -3.59 7.53 14.81
N THR A 179 -3.89 8.55 15.62
CA THR A 179 -4.02 8.41 17.07
C THR A 179 -5.48 8.57 17.41
N ARG A 180 -6.08 7.57 18.07
CA ARG A 180 -7.47 7.59 18.52
C ARG A 180 -7.57 8.04 19.97
N TYR A 181 -8.36 9.09 20.19
CA TYR A 181 -8.78 9.51 21.51
C TYR A 181 -10.25 9.16 21.72
N ILE A 182 -10.55 8.41 22.78
CA ILE A 182 -11.94 8.13 23.19
C ILE A 182 -12.34 9.18 24.19
N MET A 183 -13.49 9.82 23.97
CA MET A 183 -13.95 10.91 24.81
C MET A 183 -15.46 10.89 25.04
N ARG A 184 -15.88 11.50 26.12
CA ARG A 184 -17.27 11.84 26.42
C ARG A 184 -17.42 13.34 26.37
N LEU A 185 -18.37 13.83 25.59
CA LEU A 185 -18.70 15.25 25.56
C LEU A 185 -19.63 15.60 26.74
N LYS A 186 -19.35 16.68 27.43
CA LYS A 186 -20.14 17.12 28.63
C LYS A 186 -21.42 17.84 28.24
N ALA A 187 -21.44 18.49 27.06
CA ALA A 187 -22.59 19.24 26.56
C ALA A 187 -23.25 18.52 25.38
N ILE A 188 -24.58 18.53 25.33
CA ILE A 188 -25.39 17.91 24.26
C ILE A 188 -25.05 18.48 22.88
N ASN A 189 -24.83 19.78 22.76
CA ASN A 189 -24.45 20.45 21.54
C ASN A 189 -22.93 20.32 21.21
N GLY A 190 -22.16 19.67 22.05
CA GLY A 190 -20.72 19.48 21.90
C GLY A 190 -20.37 18.69 20.64
N PHE A 191 -21.20 17.70 20.28
CA PHE A 191 -20.98 16.87 19.09
C PHE A 191 -21.08 17.70 17.79
N GLU A 192 -22.18 18.41 17.58
CA GLU A 192 -22.37 19.26 16.40
C GLU A 192 -21.32 20.37 16.33
N LYS A 193 -20.95 20.93 17.49
CA LYS A 193 -19.89 21.93 17.59
C LYS A 193 -18.53 21.37 17.20
N LEU A 194 -18.18 20.17 17.66
CA LEU A 194 -16.93 19.51 17.29
C LEU A 194 -16.92 19.16 15.79
N LYS A 195 -17.99 18.53 15.29
CA LYS A 195 -18.16 18.15 13.91
C LYS A 195 -18.01 19.32 12.92
N SER A 196 -18.61 20.45 13.24
CA SER A 196 -18.53 21.67 12.41
C SER A 196 -17.18 22.39 12.48
N ASN A 197 -16.31 22.05 13.43
CA ASN A 197 -15.02 22.70 13.62
C ASN A 197 -13.80 21.79 13.39
N LEU A 198 -13.94 20.64 12.75
CA LEU A 198 -12.82 19.72 12.47
C LEU A 198 -11.71 20.37 11.65
N GLU A 199 -12.04 21.25 10.67
CA GLU A 199 -11.04 21.99 9.91
C GLU A 199 -10.30 23.03 10.77
N LYS A 200 -10.98 23.65 11.74
CA LYS A 200 -10.30 24.54 12.70
C LYS A 200 -9.38 23.77 13.64
N LEU A 201 -9.81 22.57 14.05
CA LEU A 201 -8.99 21.67 14.86
C LEU A 201 -7.72 21.23 14.10
N LYS A 202 -7.85 20.91 12.81
CA LYS A 202 -6.72 20.65 11.92
C LYS A 202 -5.73 21.81 11.92
N PHE A 203 -6.21 23.05 11.75
CA PHE A 203 -5.35 24.23 11.74
C PHE A 203 -4.67 24.45 13.09
N ALA A 204 -5.42 24.42 14.19
CA ALA A 204 -4.91 24.65 15.54
C ALA A 204 -3.84 23.64 15.98
N MET A 205 -3.95 22.40 15.52
CA MET A 205 -3.01 21.32 15.83
C MET A 205 -1.98 21.08 14.72
N ALA A 206 -1.91 21.91 13.66
CA ALA A 206 -1.03 21.78 12.52
C ALA A 206 -1.07 20.38 11.86
N LEU A 207 -2.26 19.77 11.76
CA LEU A 207 -2.42 18.40 11.23
C LEU A 207 -2.37 18.36 9.70
N PRO A 208 -1.91 17.25 9.09
CA PRO A 208 -1.85 17.09 7.64
C PRO A 208 -3.25 17.05 6.98
N LYS A 209 -4.24 16.53 7.71
CA LYS A 209 -5.66 16.42 7.31
C LYS A 209 -6.56 16.63 8.53
N ALA A 210 -7.84 16.91 8.27
CA ALA A 210 -8.82 17.04 9.35
C ALA A 210 -8.99 15.72 10.14
N PRO A 211 -9.17 15.78 11.46
CA PRO A 211 -9.55 14.62 12.27
C PRO A 211 -10.89 14.04 11.83
N MET A 212 -11.13 12.79 12.17
CA MET A 212 -12.39 12.10 11.90
C MET A 212 -13.09 11.72 13.20
N LEU A 213 -14.40 11.92 13.24
CA LEU A 213 -15.25 11.51 14.36
C LEU A 213 -15.86 10.14 14.07
N VAL A 214 -15.81 9.25 15.05
CA VAL A 214 -16.46 7.94 15.03
C VAL A 214 -17.39 7.83 16.24
N GLU A 215 -18.68 7.77 16.01
CA GLU A 215 -19.66 7.60 17.06
C GLU A 215 -19.64 6.18 17.63
N GLN A 216 -19.70 6.06 18.96
CA GLN A 216 -19.82 4.80 19.69
C GLN A 216 -21.12 4.83 20.53
N PRO A 217 -22.29 4.66 19.91
CA PRO A 217 -23.59 4.90 20.59
C PRO A 217 -23.83 3.98 21.79
N LYS A 218 -23.34 2.74 21.75
CA LYS A 218 -23.52 1.76 22.85
C LYS A 218 -22.82 2.19 24.12
N GLU A 219 -21.70 2.89 24.00
CA GLU A 219 -20.87 3.35 25.14
C GLU A 219 -21.15 4.82 25.49
N LYS A 220 -22.00 5.51 24.71
CA LYS A 220 -22.23 6.96 24.82
C LYS A 220 -20.94 7.76 24.77
N THR A 221 -19.99 7.31 23.94
CA THR A 221 -18.67 7.88 23.73
C THR A 221 -18.46 8.25 22.28
N LEU A 222 -17.43 9.03 22.05
CA LEU A 222 -16.99 9.48 20.74
C LEU A 222 -15.51 9.15 20.59
N ALA A 223 -15.12 8.55 19.48
CA ALA A 223 -13.72 8.44 19.12
C ALA A 223 -13.34 9.57 18.16
N LEU A 224 -12.24 10.24 18.44
CA LEU A 224 -11.60 11.24 17.59
C LEU A 224 -10.30 10.65 17.05
N ASP A 225 -10.28 10.37 15.75
CA ASP A 225 -9.11 9.86 15.04
C ASP A 225 -8.30 11.04 14.48
N ILE A 226 -7.16 11.30 15.07
CA ILE A 226 -6.26 12.40 14.71
C ILE A 226 -5.17 11.86 13.79
N PRO A 227 -5.03 12.40 12.54
CA PRO A 227 -3.96 12.02 11.63
C PRO A 227 -2.58 12.34 12.19
N ARG A 228 -1.66 11.37 12.10
CA ARG A 228 -0.25 11.55 12.45
C ARG A 228 0.52 12.11 11.25
N HIS A 229 1.65 12.76 11.50
CA HIS A 229 2.56 13.17 10.44
C HIS A 229 3.18 11.94 9.75
N GLN A 230 3.57 12.06 8.46
CA GLN A 230 4.05 10.92 7.67
C GLN A 230 5.31 10.26 8.26
N ASN A 231 6.18 11.03 8.89
CA ASN A 231 7.38 10.54 9.60
C ASN A 231 7.07 9.70 10.84
N GLU A 232 5.82 9.73 11.33
CA GLU A 232 5.36 8.95 12.47
C GLU A 232 4.55 7.71 12.06
N TRP A 233 4.33 7.51 10.76
CA TRP A 233 3.55 6.38 10.28
C TRP A 233 4.28 5.06 10.49
N THR A 234 3.55 4.07 10.97
CA THR A 234 4.03 2.70 11.07
C THR A 234 3.52 1.92 9.86
N PRO A 235 4.40 1.25 9.08
CA PRO A 235 3.97 0.43 7.96
C PRO A 235 3.06 -0.71 8.41
N VAL A 236 2.00 -0.97 7.65
CA VAL A 236 1.17 -2.16 7.85
C VAL A 236 1.86 -3.33 7.14
N PRO A 237 2.27 -4.40 7.85
CA PRO A 237 2.98 -5.52 7.23
C PRO A 237 2.08 -6.30 6.27
N VAL A 238 2.62 -6.73 5.10
CA VAL A 238 1.87 -7.52 4.09
C VAL A 238 1.31 -8.82 4.67
N LYS A 239 2.03 -9.47 5.61
CA LYS A 239 1.57 -10.68 6.30
C LYS A 239 0.19 -10.55 6.97
N VAL A 240 -0.25 -9.33 7.30
CA VAL A 240 -1.58 -9.05 7.86
C VAL A 240 -2.69 -9.58 6.95
N ILE A 241 -2.48 -9.57 5.61
CA ILE A 241 -3.45 -10.07 4.64
C ILE A 241 -3.65 -11.57 4.83
N ALA A 242 -2.59 -12.36 4.77
CA ALA A 242 -2.65 -13.82 4.94
C ALA A 242 -3.14 -14.20 6.36
N GLU A 243 -2.63 -13.53 7.39
CA GLU A 243 -3.08 -13.73 8.76
C GLU A 243 -4.56 -13.36 8.98
N GLY A 244 -5.08 -12.39 8.22
CA GLY A 244 -6.48 -11.92 8.32
C GLY A 244 -7.48 -12.88 7.69
N VAL A 245 -7.05 -13.77 6.79
CA VAL A 245 -7.92 -14.80 6.19
C VAL A 245 -7.84 -16.14 6.90
N GLN A 246 -6.78 -16.39 7.70
CA GLN A 246 -6.61 -17.63 8.45
C GLN A 246 -7.71 -17.83 9.50
N GLY A 247 -8.26 -19.03 9.56
CA GLY A 247 -9.29 -19.39 10.55
C GLY A 247 -10.64 -18.73 10.37
N LYS A 248 -10.86 -17.95 9.31
CA LYS A 248 -12.17 -17.41 8.97
C LYS A 248 -13.01 -18.49 8.27
N GLN A 249 -14.29 -18.55 8.59
CA GLN A 249 -15.24 -19.52 8.00
C GLN A 249 -15.79 -19.08 6.63
N GLY A 250 -15.33 -17.96 6.09
CA GLY A 250 -15.80 -17.45 4.79
C GLY A 250 -15.26 -18.24 3.61
N HIS A 251 -16.00 -18.25 2.50
CA HIS A 251 -15.65 -18.98 1.28
C HIS A 251 -14.67 -18.22 0.40
N LEU A 252 -14.74 -16.87 0.41
CA LEU A 252 -13.86 -15.96 -0.29
C LEU A 252 -13.43 -14.81 0.62
N THR A 253 -12.89 -15.15 1.79
CA THR A 253 -12.45 -14.13 2.75
C THR A 253 -11.34 -13.28 2.17
N VAL A 254 -11.52 -11.97 2.22
CA VAL A 254 -10.54 -10.95 1.81
C VAL A 254 -10.19 -10.10 3.02
N CYS A 255 -8.90 -9.97 3.32
CA CYS A 255 -8.38 -9.02 4.29
C CYS A 255 -7.75 -7.84 3.53
N ILE A 256 -8.23 -6.62 3.81
CA ILE A 256 -7.80 -5.40 3.10
C ILE A 256 -6.80 -4.56 3.91
N GLY A 257 -6.48 -4.97 5.11
CA GLY A 257 -5.55 -4.24 5.99
C GLY A 257 -6.02 -4.17 7.43
N VAL A 258 -5.72 -3.06 8.10
CA VAL A 258 -6.06 -2.85 9.51
C VAL A 258 -6.87 -1.56 9.72
N SER A 259 -7.68 -1.54 10.77
CA SER A 259 -8.40 -0.34 11.23
C SER A 259 -7.42 0.75 11.72
N PRO A 260 -7.88 1.99 11.97
CA PRO A 260 -7.07 3.04 12.59
C PRO A 260 -6.42 2.65 13.92
N ILE A 261 -6.93 1.64 14.60
CA ILE A 261 -6.37 1.13 15.87
C ILE A 261 -5.62 -0.21 15.73
N GLY A 262 -5.37 -0.68 14.50
CA GLY A 262 -4.56 -1.87 14.23
C GLY A 262 -5.32 -3.19 14.15
N GLU A 263 -6.65 -3.20 14.24
CA GLU A 263 -7.46 -4.43 14.10
C GLU A 263 -7.58 -4.85 12.64
N LYS A 264 -7.46 -6.15 12.36
CA LYS A 264 -7.57 -6.68 10.99
C LYS A 264 -8.98 -6.51 10.44
N ILE A 265 -9.09 -5.93 9.25
CA ILE A 265 -10.36 -5.72 8.53
C ILE A 265 -10.47 -6.77 7.43
N ALA A 266 -11.36 -7.72 7.63
CA ALA A 266 -11.63 -8.80 6.69
C ALA A 266 -13.13 -9.03 6.54
N PHE A 267 -13.55 -9.42 5.32
CA PHE A 267 -14.94 -9.75 4.98
C PHE A 267 -14.98 -10.87 3.94
N ASP A 268 -16.15 -11.52 3.76
CA ASP A 268 -16.32 -12.56 2.75
C ASP A 268 -16.90 -11.95 1.46
N LEU A 269 -16.13 -12.04 0.37
CA LEU A 269 -16.57 -11.60 -0.96
C LEU A 269 -17.77 -12.44 -1.48
N ALA A 270 -17.97 -13.65 -0.98
CA ALA A 270 -19.15 -14.44 -1.34
C ALA A 270 -20.46 -13.85 -0.76
N GLU A 271 -20.36 -13.16 0.37
CA GLU A 271 -21.50 -12.44 0.99
C GLU A 271 -21.65 -11.02 0.42
N ALA A 272 -20.54 -10.33 0.15
CA ALA A 272 -20.48 -9.04 -0.54
C ALA A 272 -20.01 -9.26 -1.98
N PRO A 273 -20.89 -9.66 -2.91
CA PRO A 273 -20.56 -10.43 -4.11
C PRO A 273 -19.64 -9.74 -5.10
N HIS A 274 -19.62 -8.43 -5.11
CA HIS A 274 -18.81 -7.63 -6.04
C HIS A 274 -18.20 -6.46 -5.30
N ILE A 275 -17.00 -6.06 -5.71
CA ILE A 275 -16.28 -4.92 -5.12
C ILE A 275 -16.01 -3.88 -6.19
N PHE A 276 -16.29 -2.62 -5.87
CA PHE A 276 -15.80 -1.48 -6.63
C PHE A 276 -14.66 -0.80 -5.87
N VAL A 277 -13.53 -0.60 -6.52
CA VAL A 277 -12.31 0.01 -5.95
C VAL A 277 -11.97 1.27 -6.73
N ALA A 278 -12.04 2.42 -6.09
CA ALA A 278 -11.73 3.67 -6.78
C ALA A 278 -10.82 4.59 -5.97
N GLY A 279 -10.03 5.40 -6.68
CA GLY A 279 -9.14 6.38 -6.08
C GLY A 279 -8.17 6.96 -7.10
N THR A 280 -7.66 8.16 -6.83
CA THR A 280 -6.73 8.86 -7.71
C THR A 280 -5.37 8.15 -7.79
N THR A 281 -4.56 8.55 -8.76
CA THR A 281 -3.17 8.11 -8.87
C THR A 281 -2.41 8.41 -7.57
N GLY A 282 -1.64 7.45 -7.07
CA GLY A 282 -0.90 7.56 -5.81
C GLY A 282 -1.74 7.34 -4.54
N SER A 283 -3.06 7.13 -4.65
CA SER A 283 -3.92 6.82 -3.51
C SER A 283 -3.65 5.44 -2.88
N GLY A 284 -3.03 4.51 -3.63
CA GLY A 284 -2.77 3.13 -3.25
C GLY A 284 -3.76 2.11 -3.84
N LYS A 285 -4.47 2.46 -4.94
CA LYS A 285 -5.44 1.58 -5.62
C LYS A 285 -4.81 0.25 -6.05
N SER A 286 -3.71 0.30 -6.77
CA SER A 286 -2.97 -0.88 -7.23
C SER A 286 -2.53 -1.78 -6.07
N THR A 287 -1.98 -1.18 -5.04
CA THR A 287 -1.59 -1.87 -3.80
C THR A 287 -2.78 -2.57 -3.14
N CYS A 288 -3.95 -1.94 -3.11
CA CYS A 288 -5.17 -2.52 -2.59
C CYS A 288 -5.63 -3.72 -3.44
N ILE A 289 -5.57 -3.61 -4.77
CA ILE A 289 -5.91 -4.69 -5.71
C ILE A 289 -4.98 -5.89 -5.52
N HIS A 290 -3.67 -5.68 -5.45
CA HIS A 290 -2.71 -6.74 -5.15
C HIS A 290 -2.96 -7.37 -3.78
N GLY A 291 -3.38 -6.58 -2.78
CA GLY A 291 -3.78 -7.08 -1.47
C GLY A 291 -4.99 -8.03 -1.55
N ILE A 292 -6.00 -7.68 -2.34
CA ILE A 292 -7.19 -8.55 -2.58
C ILE A 292 -6.78 -9.83 -3.30
N LEU A 293 -5.93 -9.74 -4.34
CA LEU A 293 -5.38 -10.91 -5.04
C LEU A 293 -4.63 -11.83 -4.07
N LEU A 294 -3.72 -11.26 -3.27
CA LEU A 294 -2.95 -12.01 -2.27
C LEU A 294 -3.87 -12.72 -1.27
N ALA A 295 -4.90 -12.05 -0.78
CA ALA A 295 -5.87 -12.66 0.12
C ALA A 295 -6.53 -13.89 -0.51
N LEU A 296 -7.00 -13.78 -1.76
CA LEU A 296 -7.70 -14.85 -2.47
C LEU A 296 -6.80 -16.06 -2.78
N ILE A 297 -5.54 -15.83 -3.17
CA ILE A 297 -4.61 -16.95 -3.43
C ILE A 297 -4.09 -17.59 -2.13
N SER A 298 -4.20 -16.90 -1.01
CA SER A 298 -3.86 -17.44 0.31
C SER A 298 -4.95 -18.33 0.91
N LEU A 299 -6.13 -18.41 0.27
CA LEU A 299 -7.21 -19.28 0.71
C LEU A 299 -6.90 -20.75 0.47
N PRO A 300 -7.33 -21.66 1.36
CA PRO A 300 -7.20 -23.12 1.14
C PRO A 300 -7.91 -23.59 -0.13
N SER A 301 -9.11 -23.04 -0.40
CA SER A 301 -9.86 -23.29 -1.63
C SER A 301 -9.77 -22.04 -2.52
N ARG A 302 -8.76 -22.03 -3.39
CA ARG A 302 -8.50 -20.89 -4.28
C ARG A 302 -9.60 -20.76 -5.35
N PRO A 303 -10.12 -19.56 -5.59
CA PRO A 303 -10.99 -19.32 -6.74
C PRO A 303 -10.20 -19.37 -8.05
N GLN A 304 -10.92 -19.56 -9.15
CA GLN A 304 -10.39 -19.25 -10.49
C GLN A 304 -10.33 -17.72 -10.63
N LEU A 305 -9.23 -17.20 -11.19
CA LEU A 305 -9.04 -15.77 -11.38
C LEU A 305 -9.02 -15.43 -12.87
N LEU A 306 -9.74 -14.38 -13.24
CA LEU A 306 -9.72 -13.77 -14.57
C LEU A 306 -9.23 -12.32 -14.40
N LEU A 307 -8.14 -11.97 -15.07
CA LEU A 307 -7.53 -10.64 -14.99
C LEU A 307 -7.69 -9.89 -16.32
N ILE A 308 -8.23 -8.67 -16.25
CA ILE A 308 -8.41 -7.76 -17.39
C ILE A 308 -7.68 -6.45 -17.09
N ASP A 309 -6.70 -6.09 -17.92
CA ASP A 309 -5.86 -4.90 -17.78
C ASP A 309 -5.68 -4.20 -19.14
N PRO A 310 -6.59 -3.30 -19.53
CA PRO A 310 -6.51 -2.58 -20.80
C PRO A 310 -5.25 -1.70 -20.93
N LYS A 311 -4.65 -1.30 -19.81
CA LYS A 311 -3.44 -0.47 -19.77
C LYS A 311 -2.14 -1.25 -19.91
N LYS A 312 -2.15 -2.57 -19.73
CA LYS A 312 -0.98 -3.46 -19.76
C LYS A 312 0.10 -3.12 -18.72
N VAL A 313 -0.29 -2.59 -17.57
CA VAL A 313 0.63 -2.07 -16.56
C VAL A 313 0.56 -2.89 -15.27
N GLU A 314 -0.63 -2.99 -14.70
CA GLU A 314 -0.82 -3.50 -13.33
C GLU A 314 -0.69 -5.02 -13.27
N PHE A 315 -1.30 -5.73 -14.23
CA PHE A 315 -1.26 -7.19 -14.28
C PHE A 315 -0.17 -7.74 -15.22
N ALA A 316 0.67 -6.90 -15.84
CA ALA A 316 1.78 -7.31 -16.66
C ALA A 316 2.75 -8.30 -15.98
N PRO A 317 3.07 -8.20 -14.68
CA PRO A 317 3.91 -9.18 -13.99
C PRO A 317 3.34 -10.60 -14.02
N TYR A 318 2.01 -10.74 -14.03
CA TYR A 318 1.32 -12.04 -14.00
C TYR A 318 1.27 -12.73 -15.37
N MET A 319 1.46 -12.01 -16.47
CA MET A 319 1.52 -12.58 -17.82
C MET A 319 2.66 -13.59 -18.00
N LYS A 320 3.74 -13.46 -17.20
CA LYS A 320 4.92 -14.32 -17.29
C LYS A 320 4.76 -15.66 -16.56
N MET A 321 3.69 -15.86 -15.82
CA MET A 321 3.52 -17.03 -14.96
C MET A 321 2.81 -18.20 -15.63
N GLY A 322 2.35 -18.03 -16.87
CA GLY A 322 1.69 -19.09 -17.64
C GLY A 322 0.28 -19.44 -17.16
N LYS A 323 -0.31 -20.45 -17.81
CA LYS A 323 -1.72 -20.83 -17.65
C LYS A 323 -2.13 -21.34 -16.26
N SER A 324 -1.18 -21.65 -15.38
CA SER A 324 -1.45 -22.42 -14.16
C SER A 324 -1.97 -21.58 -12.97
N LEU A 325 -1.70 -20.26 -12.95
CA LEU A 325 -2.00 -19.43 -11.79
C LEU A 325 -3.38 -18.77 -11.88
N PHE A 326 -3.69 -18.10 -13.00
CA PHE A 326 -4.85 -17.25 -13.17
C PHE A 326 -5.78 -17.71 -14.30
N GLY A 327 -5.90 -19.02 -14.49
CA GLY A 327 -6.61 -19.54 -15.66
C GLY A 327 -5.75 -19.41 -16.92
N GLU A 328 -6.31 -18.94 -18.03
CA GLU A 328 -5.61 -19.01 -19.29
C GLU A 328 -4.76 -17.78 -19.62
N GLN A 329 -5.15 -16.57 -19.19
CA GLN A 329 -4.52 -15.36 -19.70
C GLN A 329 -4.88 -14.08 -18.90
N VAL A 330 -3.97 -13.09 -18.91
CA VAL A 330 -4.32 -11.70 -18.62
C VAL A 330 -4.80 -11.06 -19.93
N PHE A 331 -6.05 -10.65 -19.98
CA PHE A 331 -6.64 -10.03 -21.16
C PHE A 331 -6.32 -8.54 -21.18
N THR A 332 -5.70 -8.09 -22.26
CA THR A 332 -5.25 -6.70 -22.42
C THR A 332 -5.90 -6.01 -23.61
N GLU A 333 -6.34 -6.76 -24.61
CA GLU A 333 -7.02 -6.21 -25.79
C GLU A 333 -8.53 -6.12 -25.53
N PRO A 334 -9.19 -4.99 -25.90
CA PRO A 334 -10.62 -4.77 -25.60
C PRO A 334 -11.54 -5.88 -26.13
N ASN A 335 -11.31 -6.32 -27.38
CA ASN A 335 -12.12 -7.38 -28.01
C ASN A 335 -11.92 -8.74 -27.33
N GLU A 336 -10.69 -9.08 -26.93
CA GLU A 336 -10.40 -10.32 -26.20
C GLU A 336 -11.01 -10.25 -24.80
N SER A 337 -10.95 -9.10 -24.14
CA SER A 337 -11.59 -8.85 -22.84
C SER A 337 -13.10 -9.03 -22.91
N LEU A 338 -13.75 -8.49 -23.96
CA LEU A 338 -15.18 -8.70 -24.21
C LEU A 338 -15.48 -10.18 -24.48
N GLY A 339 -14.65 -10.85 -25.27
CA GLY A 339 -14.78 -12.30 -25.54
C GLY A 339 -14.74 -13.12 -24.25
N ALA A 340 -13.81 -12.81 -23.34
CA ALA A 340 -13.70 -13.45 -22.04
C ALA A 340 -14.90 -13.17 -21.13
N LEU A 341 -15.40 -11.93 -21.08
CA LEU A 341 -16.60 -11.55 -20.34
C LEU A 341 -17.84 -12.26 -20.86
N ASN A 342 -18.02 -12.36 -22.19
CA ASN A 342 -19.13 -13.07 -22.82
C ASN A 342 -19.05 -14.59 -22.55
N ALA A 343 -17.86 -15.19 -22.61
CA ALA A 343 -17.67 -16.58 -22.22
C ALA A 343 -18.06 -16.82 -20.74
N LEU A 344 -17.75 -15.88 -19.87
CA LEU A 344 -18.12 -15.94 -18.47
C LEU A 344 -19.65 -15.78 -18.26
N ALA A 345 -20.32 -14.93 -19.04
CA ALA A 345 -21.77 -14.82 -19.03
C ALA A 345 -22.43 -16.13 -19.48
N ASN A 346 -21.91 -16.78 -20.52
CA ASN A 346 -22.36 -18.10 -20.95
C ASN A 346 -22.15 -19.18 -19.86
N GLU A 347 -21.01 -19.14 -19.17
CA GLU A 347 -20.75 -20.04 -18.04
C GLU A 347 -21.72 -19.78 -16.88
N MET A 348 -22.07 -18.51 -16.60
CA MET A 348 -23.10 -18.15 -15.63
C MET A 348 -24.44 -18.78 -15.98
N ASP A 349 -24.90 -18.64 -17.24
CA ASP A 349 -26.15 -19.21 -17.71
C ASP A 349 -26.13 -20.76 -17.65
N ARG A 350 -24.99 -21.38 -17.96
CA ARG A 350 -24.80 -22.83 -17.80
C ARG A 350 -24.96 -23.27 -16.33
N ARG A 351 -24.34 -22.52 -15.42
CA ARG A 351 -24.42 -22.79 -13.97
C ARG A 351 -25.85 -22.61 -13.45
N GLU A 352 -26.56 -21.56 -13.86
CA GLU A 352 -27.95 -21.34 -13.48
C GLU A 352 -28.84 -22.54 -13.88
N LYS A 353 -28.69 -23.06 -15.09
CA LYS A 353 -29.43 -24.26 -15.56
C LYS A 353 -29.07 -25.49 -14.71
N GLU A 354 -27.80 -25.67 -14.37
CA GLU A 354 -27.37 -26.80 -13.54
C GLU A 354 -27.90 -26.69 -12.10
N LEU A 355 -27.86 -25.51 -11.49
CA LEU A 355 -28.43 -25.25 -10.16
C LEU A 355 -29.93 -25.53 -10.14
N ALA A 356 -30.65 -25.10 -11.19
CA ALA A 356 -32.07 -25.39 -11.33
C ALA A 356 -32.35 -26.91 -11.45
N ARG A 357 -31.51 -27.66 -12.21
CA ARG A 357 -31.60 -29.12 -12.30
C ARG A 357 -31.35 -29.79 -10.95
N LEU A 358 -30.42 -29.27 -10.15
CA LEU A 358 -30.12 -29.75 -8.80
C LEU A 358 -31.12 -29.30 -7.76
N LYS A 359 -32.07 -28.43 -8.12
CA LYS A 359 -33.09 -27.82 -7.22
C LYS A 359 -32.46 -27.04 -6.05
N VAL A 360 -31.37 -26.34 -6.31
CA VAL A 360 -30.69 -25.47 -5.36
C VAL A 360 -30.65 -24.04 -5.89
N THR A 361 -30.48 -23.07 -5.00
CA THR A 361 -30.55 -21.63 -5.34
C THR A 361 -29.22 -21.00 -5.66
N ASN A 362 -28.12 -21.63 -5.23
CA ASN A 362 -26.77 -21.08 -5.41
C ASN A 362 -25.68 -22.18 -5.37
N VAL A 363 -24.48 -21.83 -5.83
CA VAL A 363 -23.35 -22.77 -5.87
C VAL A 363 -22.95 -23.29 -4.48
N GLN A 364 -23.18 -22.54 -3.39
CA GLN A 364 -22.83 -23.01 -2.05
C GLN A 364 -23.73 -24.17 -1.61
N GLU A 365 -25.02 -24.07 -1.88
CA GLU A 365 -25.95 -25.18 -1.63
C GLU A 365 -25.57 -26.43 -2.44
N ALA A 366 -25.20 -26.24 -3.73
CA ALA A 366 -24.72 -27.33 -4.55
C ALA A 366 -23.45 -27.99 -4.01
N ILE A 367 -22.47 -27.19 -3.56
CA ILE A 367 -21.23 -27.67 -2.93
C ILE A 367 -21.54 -28.45 -1.66
N ASN A 368 -22.44 -27.97 -0.82
CA ASN A 368 -22.86 -28.64 0.42
C ASN A 368 -23.55 -30.00 0.14
N LEU A 369 -24.15 -30.17 -1.04
CA LEU A 369 -24.69 -31.44 -1.52
C LEU A 369 -23.66 -32.37 -2.20
N GLY A 370 -22.37 -31.97 -2.20
CA GLY A 370 -21.27 -32.75 -2.77
C GLY A 370 -20.98 -32.49 -4.25
N HIS A 371 -21.60 -31.49 -4.86
CA HIS A 371 -21.29 -31.11 -6.25
C HIS A 371 -20.08 -30.19 -6.32
N THR A 372 -19.30 -30.32 -7.40
CA THR A 372 -18.08 -29.55 -7.59
C THR A 372 -18.37 -28.27 -8.40
N PHE A 373 -18.23 -27.14 -7.74
CA PHE A 373 -18.25 -25.81 -8.36
C PHE A 373 -17.05 -24.99 -7.90
N SER A 374 -16.27 -24.46 -8.83
CA SER A 374 -15.22 -23.49 -8.53
C SER A 374 -15.80 -22.06 -8.54
N ARG A 375 -15.48 -21.25 -7.55
CA ARG A 375 -15.80 -19.83 -7.60
C ARG A 375 -14.86 -19.13 -8.58
N ILE A 376 -15.35 -18.07 -9.24
CA ILE A 376 -14.59 -17.29 -10.22
C ILE A 376 -14.56 -15.84 -9.74
N VAL A 377 -13.38 -15.23 -9.68
CA VAL A 377 -13.23 -13.81 -9.37
C VAL A 377 -12.58 -13.09 -10.55
N VAL A 378 -13.27 -12.09 -11.06
CA VAL A 378 -12.83 -11.29 -12.21
C VAL A 378 -12.28 -9.96 -11.70
N PHE A 379 -11.09 -9.61 -12.10
CA PHE A 379 -10.48 -8.32 -11.84
C PHE A 379 -10.45 -7.49 -13.11
N ILE A 380 -10.98 -6.29 -13.07
CA ILE A 380 -10.88 -5.28 -14.12
C ILE A 380 -10.16 -4.07 -13.55
N GLU A 381 -8.92 -3.82 -14.01
CA GLU A 381 -8.02 -2.82 -13.41
C GLU A 381 -8.46 -1.39 -13.69
N GLU A 382 -8.92 -1.08 -14.91
CA GLU A 382 -9.41 0.24 -15.25
C GLU A 382 -10.70 0.13 -16.06
N LEU A 383 -11.80 0.12 -15.32
CA LEU A 383 -13.15 -0.03 -15.89
C LEU A 383 -13.48 1.06 -16.89
N ALA A 384 -13.11 2.31 -16.59
CA ALA A 384 -13.35 3.46 -17.47
C ALA A 384 -12.72 3.26 -18.86
N ASP A 385 -11.49 2.77 -18.91
CA ASP A 385 -10.78 2.56 -20.16
C ASP A 385 -11.37 1.38 -20.95
N LEU A 386 -11.77 0.30 -20.27
CA LEU A 386 -12.44 -0.82 -20.93
C LEU A 386 -13.75 -0.40 -21.57
N ILE A 387 -14.62 0.31 -20.84
CA ILE A 387 -15.92 0.78 -21.35
C ILE A 387 -15.72 1.80 -22.49
N THR A 388 -14.74 2.70 -22.37
CA THR A 388 -14.46 3.67 -23.44
C THR A 388 -14.02 3.01 -24.73
N GLN A 389 -13.20 1.94 -24.66
CA GLN A 389 -12.67 1.23 -25.83
C GLN A 389 -13.65 0.18 -26.35
N CYS A 390 -14.51 -0.38 -25.50
CA CYS A 390 -15.48 -1.42 -25.82
C CYS A 390 -16.78 -1.21 -25.01
N PRO A 391 -17.69 -0.33 -25.46
CA PRO A 391 -18.93 -0.02 -24.74
C PRO A 391 -19.82 -1.23 -24.46
N GLU A 392 -19.78 -2.25 -25.32
CA GLU A 392 -20.55 -3.49 -25.17
C GLU A 392 -20.18 -4.25 -23.89
N ALA A 393 -18.93 -4.09 -23.40
CA ALA A 393 -18.47 -4.72 -22.17
C ALA A 393 -19.29 -4.29 -20.96
N GLU A 394 -19.79 -3.04 -20.92
CA GLU A 394 -20.63 -2.53 -19.81
C GLU A 394 -21.89 -3.39 -19.63
N THR A 395 -22.57 -3.72 -20.73
CA THR A 395 -23.79 -4.56 -20.69
C THR A 395 -23.51 -5.94 -20.10
N THR A 396 -22.42 -6.58 -20.51
CA THR A 396 -22.02 -7.90 -19.98
C THR A 396 -21.62 -7.80 -18.50
N ILE A 397 -20.87 -6.77 -18.12
CA ILE A 397 -20.49 -6.51 -16.71
C ILE A 397 -21.73 -6.30 -15.86
N MET A 398 -22.70 -5.53 -16.31
CA MET A 398 -23.97 -5.33 -15.61
C MET A 398 -24.75 -6.63 -15.42
N GLN A 399 -24.81 -7.48 -16.44
CA GLN A 399 -25.43 -8.81 -16.37
C GLN A 399 -24.74 -9.68 -15.30
N LEU A 400 -23.41 -9.74 -15.33
CA LEU A 400 -22.61 -10.48 -14.35
C LEU A 400 -22.77 -9.92 -12.93
N ALA A 401 -22.83 -8.59 -12.76
CA ALA A 401 -23.07 -7.96 -11.47
C ALA A 401 -24.47 -8.25 -10.91
N ALA A 402 -25.47 -8.34 -11.78
CA ALA A 402 -26.84 -8.61 -11.35
C ALA A 402 -27.10 -10.06 -10.94
N LYS A 403 -26.45 -11.04 -11.58
CA LYS A 403 -26.77 -12.48 -11.44
C LYS A 403 -25.59 -13.34 -10.96
N GLY A 404 -24.35 -12.86 -11.05
CA GLY A 404 -23.15 -13.65 -10.80
C GLY A 404 -23.07 -14.27 -9.41
N ARG A 405 -23.67 -13.63 -8.39
CA ARG A 405 -23.60 -14.10 -6.98
C ARG A 405 -24.06 -15.55 -6.82
N SER A 406 -25.26 -15.90 -7.32
CA SER A 406 -25.79 -17.24 -7.19
C SER A 406 -24.95 -18.29 -7.91
N SER A 407 -24.34 -17.90 -9.03
CA SER A 407 -23.47 -18.74 -9.87
C SER A 407 -22.02 -18.79 -9.38
N GLY A 408 -21.67 -18.11 -8.26
CA GLY A 408 -20.31 -18.06 -7.71
C GLY A 408 -19.32 -17.27 -8.55
N ILE A 409 -19.80 -16.25 -9.28
CA ILE A 409 -18.99 -15.33 -10.07
C ILE A 409 -18.95 -13.96 -9.38
N HIS A 410 -17.78 -13.45 -9.14
CA HIS A 410 -17.55 -12.23 -8.37
C HIS A 410 -16.70 -11.25 -9.16
N LEU A 411 -17.00 -9.96 -9.06
CA LEU A 411 -16.29 -8.89 -9.78
C LEU A 411 -15.52 -8.02 -8.80
N VAL A 412 -14.28 -7.69 -9.15
CA VAL A 412 -13.46 -6.64 -8.53
C VAL A 412 -13.19 -5.61 -9.63
N LEU A 413 -13.99 -4.54 -9.62
CA LEU A 413 -13.91 -3.48 -10.63
C LEU A 413 -13.15 -2.30 -10.08
N ALA A 414 -12.08 -1.90 -10.76
CA ALA A 414 -11.25 -0.80 -10.31
C ALA A 414 -11.23 0.35 -11.34
N THR A 415 -11.09 1.58 -10.87
CA THR A 415 -10.95 2.76 -11.73
C THR A 415 -10.22 3.91 -11.01
N GLN A 416 -9.51 4.73 -11.77
CA GLN A 416 -8.99 6.01 -11.31
C GLN A 416 -9.96 7.18 -11.60
N ARG A 417 -11.03 6.91 -12.37
CA ARG A 417 -12.05 7.88 -12.77
C ARG A 417 -13.41 7.47 -12.22
N PRO A 418 -13.71 7.80 -10.95
CA PRO A 418 -14.97 7.44 -10.32
C PRO A 418 -16.09 8.44 -10.69
N ASP A 419 -16.34 8.62 -11.99
CA ASP A 419 -17.44 9.43 -12.48
C ASP A 419 -18.75 8.63 -12.63
N ALA A 420 -19.85 9.35 -12.87
CA ALA A 420 -21.18 8.72 -12.97
C ALA A 420 -21.34 7.89 -14.25
N ASP A 421 -20.56 8.18 -15.30
CA ASP A 421 -20.59 7.43 -16.55
C ASP A 421 -19.88 6.10 -16.40
N THR A 422 -18.74 6.06 -15.70
CA THR A 422 -17.98 4.81 -15.42
C THR A 422 -18.69 3.95 -14.38
N PHE A 423 -19.26 4.56 -13.35
CA PHE A 423 -19.97 3.85 -12.26
C PHE A 423 -21.43 4.28 -12.25
N SER A 424 -22.18 3.82 -13.25
CA SER A 424 -23.58 4.17 -13.48
C SER A 424 -24.48 3.75 -12.30
N GLY A 425 -25.65 4.38 -12.19
CA GLY A 425 -26.60 4.08 -11.11
C GLY A 425 -27.02 2.60 -11.07
N LEU A 426 -27.16 1.96 -12.23
CA LEU A 426 -27.47 0.53 -12.33
C LEU A 426 -26.32 -0.34 -11.85
N LEU A 427 -25.08 -0.01 -12.21
CA LEU A 427 -23.92 -0.75 -11.75
C LEU A 427 -23.74 -0.58 -10.23
N ARG A 428 -23.94 0.64 -9.70
CA ARG A 428 -23.90 0.93 -8.26
C ARG A 428 -24.89 0.12 -7.43
N SER A 429 -26.10 -0.10 -7.94
CA SER A 429 -27.10 -0.88 -7.23
C SER A 429 -26.76 -2.35 -7.10
N ASN A 430 -25.98 -2.89 -8.05
CA ASN A 430 -25.55 -4.29 -8.08
C ASN A 430 -24.18 -4.54 -7.42
N ILE A 431 -23.43 -3.47 -7.09
CA ILE A 431 -22.13 -3.56 -6.42
C ILE A 431 -22.19 -2.83 -5.07
N PRO A 432 -22.67 -3.50 -4.05
CA PRO A 432 -22.88 -2.90 -2.74
C PRO A 432 -21.60 -2.78 -1.90
N CYS A 433 -20.58 -3.59 -2.17
CA CYS A 433 -19.28 -3.48 -1.51
C CYS A 433 -18.39 -2.50 -2.29
N ARG A 434 -17.89 -1.48 -1.60
CA ARG A 434 -17.12 -0.41 -2.26
C ARG A 434 -15.95 0.00 -1.41
N ILE A 435 -14.80 0.18 -2.05
CA ILE A 435 -13.56 0.66 -1.46
C ILE A 435 -13.23 2.00 -2.11
N ALA A 436 -13.26 3.07 -1.33
CA ALA A 436 -12.76 4.37 -1.75
C ALA A 436 -11.39 4.61 -1.14
N LEU A 437 -10.38 4.76 -1.98
CA LEU A 437 -9.12 5.38 -1.59
C LEU A 437 -9.23 6.90 -1.76
N GLN A 438 -8.15 7.65 -1.52
CA GLN A 438 -8.18 9.09 -1.64
C GLN A 438 -8.66 9.53 -3.03
N VAL A 439 -9.62 10.46 -3.04
CA VAL A 439 -10.14 11.12 -4.24
C VAL A 439 -9.89 12.64 -4.17
N ALA A 440 -10.04 13.32 -5.30
CA ALA A 440 -9.78 14.76 -5.37
C ALA A 440 -10.95 15.61 -4.85
N LYS A 441 -12.19 15.16 -5.06
CA LYS A 441 -13.41 15.93 -4.78
C LYS A 441 -14.41 15.14 -3.95
N SER A 442 -15.23 15.87 -3.19
CA SER A 442 -16.34 15.25 -2.44
C SER A 442 -17.43 14.66 -3.34
N SER A 443 -17.58 15.18 -4.58
CA SER A 443 -18.44 14.57 -5.60
C SER A 443 -18.06 13.13 -5.91
N ASP A 444 -16.74 12.89 -6.07
CA ASP A 444 -16.20 11.57 -6.40
C ASP A 444 -16.43 10.60 -5.24
N SER A 445 -16.22 11.07 -3.99
CA SER A 445 -16.54 10.30 -2.79
C SER A 445 -18.02 9.88 -2.77
N ARG A 446 -18.93 10.81 -3.08
CA ARG A 446 -20.38 10.50 -3.13
C ARG A 446 -20.76 9.51 -4.22
N ILE A 447 -20.06 9.53 -5.36
CA ILE A 447 -20.27 8.53 -6.42
C ILE A 447 -19.87 7.14 -5.93
N ILE A 448 -18.76 7.03 -5.19
CA ILE A 448 -18.25 5.74 -4.72
C ILE A 448 -19.04 5.28 -3.48
N LEU A 449 -19.17 6.14 -2.46
CA LEU A 449 -19.60 5.77 -1.12
C LEU A 449 -21.03 6.21 -0.78
N ASP A 450 -21.72 6.94 -1.65
CA ASP A 450 -22.98 7.65 -1.41
C ASP A 450 -22.87 8.76 -0.34
N GLU A 451 -21.64 9.02 0.17
CA GLU A 451 -21.33 10.07 1.15
C GLU A 451 -19.97 10.69 0.89
N SER A 452 -19.74 11.90 1.42
CA SER A 452 -18.45 12.56 1.37
C SER A 452 -17.48 11.99 2.41
N GLY A 453 -16.17 12.20 2.23
CA GLY A 453 -15.14 11.81 3.20
C GLY A 453 -13.87 11.25 2.58
N ALA A 454 -13.95 10.57 1.43
CA ALA A 454 -12.76 10.00 0.78
C ALA A 454 -11.77 11.06 0.30
N GLU A 455 -12.20 12.31 0.09
CA GLU A 455 -11.34 13.47 -0.19
C GLU A 455 -10.42 13.84 0.98
N HIS A 456 -10.78 13.42 2.19
CA HIS A 456 -10.00 13.67 3.41
C HIS A 456 -9.06 12.52 3.79
N LEU A 457 -9.05 11.42 3.02
CA LEU A 457 -8.12 10.32 3.23
C LEU A 457 -6.66 10.76 3.03
N LEU A 458 -5.73 10.06 3.70
CA LEU A 458 -4.30 10.38 3.72
C LEU A 458 -3.55 9.95 2.46
N GLY A 459 -4.20 9.13 1.60
CA GLY A 459 -3.54 8.49 0.46
C GLY A 459 -2.70 7.27 0.86
N ARG A 460 -1.94 6.73 -0.10
CA ARG A 460 -1.01 5.60 0.12
C ARG A 460 -1.63 4.38 0.81
N GLY A 461 -2.89 4.03 0.46
CA GLY A 461 -3.60 2.88 1.01
C GLY A 461 -4.47 3.20 2.24
N ASP A 462 -4.65 4.47 2.60
CA ASP A 462 -5.72 4.87 3.51
C ASP A 462 -7.03 4.83 2.73
N LEU A 463 -8.02 4.11 3.23
CA LEU A 463 -9.24 3.80 2.50
C LEU A 463 -10.48 3.78 3.40
N PHE A 464 -11.62 3.94 2.77
CA PHE A 464 -12.92 3.61 3.33
C PHE A 464 -13.49 2.36 2.66
N LEU A 465 -14.01 1.45 3.47
CA LEU A 465 -14.77 0.28 3.05
C LEU A 465 -16.24 0.48 3.41
N ARG A 466 -17.11 0.37 2.41
CA ARG A 466 -18.57 0.26 2.58
C ARG A 466 -18.98 -1.18 2.36
N LEU A 467 -19.56 -1.77 3.36
CA LEU A 467 -20.23 -3.07 3.30
C LEU A 467 -21.76 -2.88 3.47
N PRO A 468 -22.60 -3.71 2.83
CA PRO A 468 -24.04 -3.63 2.98
C PRO A 468 -24.47 -3.73 4.44
N GLY A 469 -25.32 -2.79 4.88
CA GLY A 469 -25.85 -2.80 6.24
C GLY A 469 -24.87 -2.43 7.35
N ASN A 470 -23.62 -2.05 7.01
CA ASN A 470 -22.61 -1.66 7.99
C ASN A 470 -22.30 -0.16 7.89
N PRO A 471 -21.87 0.47 8.99
CA PRO A 471 -21.25 1.79 8.95
C PRO A 471 -20.01 1.81 8.07
N LEU A 472 -19.61 2.99 7.61
CA LEU A 472 -18.37 3.16 6.86
C LEU A 472 -17.15 2.79 7.73
N ILE A 473 -16.30 1.92 7.22
CA ILE A 473 -15.12 1.40 7.93
C ILE A 473 -13.87 2.05 7.33
N ARG A 474 -13.06 2.72 8.15
CA ARG A 474 -11.74 3.18 7.73
C ARG A 474 -10.71 2.08 7.93
N ALA A 475 -9.82 1.91 6.95
CA ALA A 475 -8.74 0.95 7.04
C ALA A 475 -7.45 1.48 6.38
N HIS A 476 -6.33 0.89 6.76
CA HIS A 476 -5.01 1.15 6.17
C HIS A 476 -4.53 -0.14 5.53
N ALA A 477 -4.46 -0.14 4.20
CA ALA A 477 -3.95 -1.27 3.43
C ALA A 477 -2.41 -1.37 3.59
N PRO A 478 -1.85 -2.59 3.65
CA PRO A 478 -0.41 -2.79 3.56
C PRO A 478 0.08 -2.45 2.16
N TYR A 479 1.35 -2.06 2.04
CA TYR A 479 1.98 -1.84 0.75
C TYR A 479 2.28 -3.19 0.09
N THR A 480 1.35 -3.69 -0.71
CA THR A 480 1.43 -4.99 -1.40
C THR A 480 1.85 -4.78 -2.85
N LYS A 481 2.89 -5.51 -3.28
CA LYS A 481 3.40 -5.52 -4.65
C LYS A 481 2.95 -6.78 -5.39
N SER A 482 3.05 -6.76 -6.70
CA SER A 482 2.86 -7.97 -7.51
C SER A 482 3.82 -9.10 -7.11
N SER A 483 5.06 -8.79 -6.71
CA SER A 483 6.02 -9.76 -6.19
C SER A 483 5.53 -10.52 -4.96
N ASP A 484 4.80 -9.85 -4.06
CA ASP A 484 4.26 -10.50 -2.86
C ASP A 484 3.19 -11.53 -3.21
N VAL A 485 2.37 -11.23 -4.24
CA VAL A 485 1.39 -12.16 -4.79
C VAL A 485 2.09 -13.36 -5.41
N LEU A 486 3.14 -13.11 -6.22
CA LEU A 486 3.87 -14.13 -6.95
C LEU A 486 4.66 -15.10 -6.04
N LEU A 487 5.16 -14.62 -4.90
CA LEU A 487 5.92 -15.42 -3.93
C LEU A 487 5.03 -16.32 -3.07
N ASN A 488 3.75 -16.02 -2.94
CA ASN A 488 2.80 -16.76 -2.10
C ASN A 488 1.93 -17.74 -2.89
N TYR A 489 2.21 -17.89 -4.16
CA TYR A 489 1.55 -18.86 -5.02
C TYR A 489 2.27 -20.20 -5.04
#